data_0fc8ddde50d9ecd2cd2c402d9894bf72
#
_entry.id   0fc8ddde50d9ecd2cd2c402d9894bf72
#
_cell.length_a   1.000
_cell.length_b   1.000
_cell.length_c   1.000
_cell.angle_alpha   90.00
_cell.angle_beta   90.00
_cell.angle_gamma   90.00
#
_symmetry.space_group_name_H-M   'P 1'
#
loop_
_entity.id
_entity.type
_entity.pdbx_description
1 polymer ?
#
loop_
_entity_poly.entity_id
_entity_poly.type
_entity_poly.pdbx_seq_one_letter_code
_entity_poly.pdbx_strand_id
1 'polypeptide(L)'
;MIKENMDLQLEHCDEAPFYTLGPLTTDIAPGYDHITSGIGAAMIGWYGCAMLCYVTPKEHLGLPEKEDVRTGIITYKIAAHAADLAKGHPGSQIRDNALSKARFEFRWNDQFNLGLDPEKAKEFHDETLPQEGAKQAHFCSMCGPHFCSMKISQDVRDYAAKKGISDTEALEKGMEEKSIEFIKKGAEVYQKI
;
A
#
# COMPACT_ATOMS: atom_id res chain seq x y z
N MET A 1 24.29 0.32 -11.69
CA MET A 1 25.31 0.45 -10.63
C MET A 1 24.88 -0.17 -9.28
N ILE A 2 23.60 -0.08 -8.82
CA ILE A 2 23.19 -0.65 -7.53
C ILE A 2 23.43 -2.18 -7.48
N LYS A 3 22.96 -2.90 -8.50
CA LYS A 3 23.19 -4.35 -8.60
C LYS A 3 24.69 -4.66 -8.70
N GLU A 4 25.39 -4.00 -9.56
CA GLU A 4 26.84 -4.16 -9.75
C GLU A 4 27.63 -3.98 -8.44
N ASN A 5 27.26 -2.97 -7.65
CA ASN A 5 27.85 -2.74 -6.32
C ASN A 5 27.63 -3.91 -5.38
N MET A 6 26.41 -4.47 -5.38
CA MET A 6 26.10 -5.64 -4.54
C MET A 6 26.85 -6.89 -5.02
N ASP A 7 26.90 -7.11 -6.35
CA ASP A 7 27.60 -8.25 -6.92
C ASP A 7 29.10 -8.22 -6.58
N LEU A 8 29.75 -7.04 -6.68
CA LEU A 8 31.15 -6.86 -6.30
C LEU A 8 31.39 -7.14 -4.79
N GLN A 9 30.47 -6.69 -3.93
CA GLN A 9 30.58 -6.96 -2.51
C GLN A 9 30.50 -8.47 -2.22
N LEU A 10 29.54 -9.16 -2.82
CA LEU A 10 29.39 -10.61 -2.66
C LEU A 10 30.63 -11.36 -3.17
N GLU A 11 31.20 -10.95 -4.31
CA GLU A 11 32.37 -11.59 -4.90
C GLU A 11 33.65 -11.38 -4.07
N HIS A 12 33.86 -10.15 -3.57
CA HIS A 12 35.13 -9.79 -2.92
C HIS A 12 35.13 -9.91 -1.40
N CYS A 13 33.96 -10.01 -0.77
CA CYS A 13 33.81 -10.10 0.68
C CYS A 13 33.29 -11.46 1.17
N ASP A 14 33.37 -12.49 0.35
CA ASP A 14 32.94 -13.86 0.71
C ASP A 14 31.53 -13.93 1.33
N GLU A 15 30.59 -13.17 0.77
CA GLU A 15 29.19 -13.05 1.25
C GLU A 15 29.07 -12.51 2.69
N ALA A 16 30.05 -11.78 3.19
CA ALA A 16 29.92 -11.11 4.48
C ALA A 16 28.70 -10.19 4.51
N PRO A 17 27.97 -10.11 5.66
CA PRO A 17 26.79 -9.26 5.75
C PRO A 17 27.08 -7.81 5.38
N PHE A 18 26.44 -7.32 4.32
CA PHE A 18 26.63 -5.95 3.83
C PHE A 18 25.62 -5.00 4.47
N TYR A 19 26.16 -3.92 5.05
CA TYR A 19 25.41 -2.80 5.56
C TYR A 19 25.55 -1.63 4.62
N THR A 20 24.45 -1.03 4.16
CA THR A 20 24.49 0.13 3.29
C THR A 20 23.59 1.24 3.78
N LEU A 21 24.06 2.49 3.65
CA LEU A 21 23.20 3.66 3.65
C LEU A 21 22.51 3.70 2.29
N GLY A 22 21.19 3.69 2.27
CA GLY A 22 20.38 3.47 1.09
C GLY A 22 20.86 4.25 -0.13
N PRO A 23 21.20 3.57 -1.24
CA PRO A 23 21.74 4.23 -2.41
C PRO A 23 20.68 5.12 -3.06
N LEU A 24 21.01 6.40 -3.23
CA LEU A 24 20.17 7.35 -3.96
C LEU A 24 20.06 6.88 -5.43
N THR A 25 18.84 6.74 -5.92
CA THR A 25 18.59 6.42 -7.33
C THR A 25 18.67 7.65 -8.22
N THR A 26 18.50 8.84 -7.65
CA THR A 26 18.55 10.15 -8.33
C THR A 26 18.72 11.26 -7.30
N ASP A 27 19.36 12.36 -7.69
CA ASP A 27 19.58 13.56 -6.86
C ASP A 27 18.54 14.67 -7.12
N ILE A 28 17.51 14.40 -7.93
CA ILE A 28 16.55 15.43 -8.38
C ILE A 28 15.64 15.96 -7.28
N ALA A 29 15.58 15.31 -6.12
CA ALA A 29 14.54 15.55 -5.12
C ALA A 29 15.09 15.87 -3.73
N PRO A 30 15.81 17.00 -3.51
CA PRO A 30 16.18 17.43 -2.17
C PRO A 30 14.95 17.56 -1.26
N GLY A 31 15.04 17.07 -0.03
CA GLY A 31 13.91 16.99 0.89
C GLY A 31 13.08 15.69 0.78
N TYR A 32 13.38 14.87 -0.22
CA TYR A 32 12.76 13.57 -0.46
C TYR A 32 13.78 12.43 -0.55
N ASP A 33 14.96 12.63 0.01
CA ASP A 33 16.06 11.65 -0.04
C ASP A 33 15.68 10.31 0.59
N HIS A 34 14.79 10.31 1.59
CA HIS A 34 14.22 9.09 2.15
C HIS A 34 13.43 8.26 1.11
N ILE A 35 12.80 8.90 0.12
CA ILE A 35 12.07 8.21 -0.94
C ILE A 35 13.06 7.71 -2.01
N THR A 36 13.93 8.58 -2.52
CA THR A 36 14.88 8.22 -3.59
C THR A 36 15.86 7.15 -3.15
N SER A 37 16.32 7.22 -1.90
CA SER A 37 17.17 6.19 -1.29
C SER A 37 16.37 4.95 -0.87
N GLY A 38 15.12 5.08 -0.47
CA GLY A 38 14.22 3.95 -0.18
C GLY A 38 14.01 3.05 -1.40
N ILE A 39 13.90 3.64 -2.59
CA ILE A 39 13.85 2.89 -3.85
C ILE A 39 15.16 2.09 -4.04
N GLY A 40 16.30 2.75 -3.88
CA GLY A 40 17.60 2.08 -3.99
C GLY A 40 17.84 1.03 -2.90
N ALA A 41 17.36 1.28 -1.69
CA ALA A 41 17.41 0.34 -0.58
C ALA A 41 16.62 -0.94 -0.87
N ALA A 42 15.42 -0.82 -1.43
CA ALA A 42 14.64 -1.97 -1.88
C ALA A 42 15.38 -2.77 -2.96
N MET A 43 16.01 -2.09 -3.93
CA MET A 43 16.78 -2.74 -4.98
C MET A 43 18.00 -3.46 -4.43
N ILE A 44 18.83 -2.81 -3.61
CA ILE A 44 20.04 -3.43 -3.09
C ILE A 44 19.73 -4.53 -2.09
N GLY A 45 18.66 -4.38 -1.30
CA GLY A 45 18.14 -5.42 -0.42
C GLY A 45 17.68 -6.65 -1.19
N TRP A 46 17.01 -6.47 -2.33
CA TRP A 46 16.64 -7.57 -3.24
C TRP A 46 17.87 -8.30 -3.78
N TYR A 47 18.94 -7.58 -4.11
CA TYR A 47 20.17 -8.18 -4.64
C TYR A 47 21.07 -8.83 -3.60
N GLY A 48 20.79 -8.69 -2.28
CA GLY A 48 21.50 -9.43 -1.25
C GLY A 48 22.01 -8.61 -0.06
N CYS A 49 21.82 -7.29 -0.02
CA CYS A 49 22.23 -6.47 1.12
C CYS A 49 21.52 -6.95 2.40
N ALA A 50 22.28 -7.14 3.47
CA ALA A 50 21.79 -7.70 4.72
C ALA A 50 21.16 -6.66 5.66
N MET A 51 21.66 -5.42 5.65
CA MET A 51 21.21 -4.35 6.53
C MET A 51 21.13 -3.03 5.79
N LEU A 52 20.04 -2.28 6.06
CA LEU A 52 19.77 -0.98 5.46
C LEU A 52 19.79 0.11 6.53
N CYS A 53 20.59 1.16 6.33
CA CYS A 53 20.54 2.35 7.13
C CYS A 53 19.46 3.29 6.58
N TYR A 54 18.61 3.83 7.45
CA TYR A 54 17.57 4.76 7.01
C TYR A 54 18.13 6.15 6.69
N VAL A 55 17.43 6.86 5.82
CA VAL A 55 17.67 8.25 5.44
C VAL A 55 16.42 9.06 5.80
N THR A 56 16.61 10.27 6.28
CA THR A 56 15.50 11.17 6.64
C THR A 56 15.15 12.12 5.49
N PRO A 57 13.96 12.77 5.54
CA PRO A 57 13.63 13.84 4.59
C PRO A 57 14.61 15.02 4.61
N LYS A 58 15.28 15.26 5.75
CA LYS A 58 16.24 16.36 5.95
C LYS A 58 17.68 15.99 5.60
N GLU A 59 17.91 14.82 5.01
CA GLU A 59 19.24 14.40 4.61
C GLU A 59 19.89 15.46 3.71
N HIS A 60 21.16 15.80 3.98
CA HIS A 60 21.94 16.85 3.31
C HIS A 60 21.39 18.29 3.47
N LEU A 61 20.28 18.51 4.18
CA LEU A 61 19.64 19.83 4.33
C LEU A 61 19.65 20.36 5.76
N GLY A 62 19.56 19.50 6.77
CA GLY A 62 19.49 19.95 8.16
C GLY A 62 19.39 18.81 9.17
N LEU A 63 19.31 19.16 10.44
CA LEU A 63 19.16 18.18 11.52
C LEU A 63 17.72 17.65 11.53
N PRO A 64 17.55 16.31 11.56
CA PRO A 64 16.23 15.71 11.61
C PRO A 64 15.57 15.86 12.97
N GLU A 65 14.27 16.08 12.98
CA GLU A 65 13.41 15.97 14.13
C GLU A 65 12.85 14.57 14.30
N LYS A 66 12.14 14.31 15.41
CA LYS A 66 11.56 12.99 15.70
C LYS A 66 10.70 12.45 14.56
N GLU A 67 9.86 13.30 13.96
CA GLU A 67 8.97 12.88 12.86
C GLU A 67 9.74 12.62 11.57
N ASP A 68 10.83 13.32 11.30
CA ASP A 68 11.71 13.04 10.17
C ASP A 68 12.35 11.64 10.32
N VAL A 69 12.81 11.33 11.54
CA VAL A 69 13.37 10.00 11.87
C VAL A 69 12.31 8.93 11.72
N ARG A 70 11.10 9.14 12.23
CA ARG A 70 9.95 8.22 12.06
C ARG A 70 9.67 7.96 10.60
N THR A 71 9.58 9.01 9.78
CA THR A 71 9.35 8.93 8.34
C THR A 71 10.43 8.11 7.66
N GLY A 72 11.71 8.37 7.96
CA GLY A 72 12.84 7.63 7.44
C GLY A 72 12.78 6.15 7.79
N ILE A 73 12.55 5.82 9.07
CA ILE A 73 12.45 4.43 9.53
C ILE A 73 11.29 3.68 8.85
N ILE A 74 10.12 4.29 8.75
CA ILE A 74 8.97 3.67 8.09
C ILE A 74 9.25 3.43 6.60
N THR A 75 9.84 4.40 5.91
CA THR A 75 10.25 4.26 4.51
C THR A 75 11.17 3.06 4.32
N TYR A 76 12.17 2.92 5.19
CA TYR A 76 13.12 1.81 5.09
C TYR A 76 12.56 0.45 5.52
N LYS A 77 11.61 0.42 6.43
CA LYS A 77 10.83 -0.81 6.69
C LYS A 77 10.01 -1.23 5.46
N ILE A 78 9.45 -0.28 4.73
CA ILE A 78 8.74 -0.55 3.46
C ILE A 78 9.74 -1.08 2.43
N ALA A 79 10.90 -0.45 2.27
CA ALA A 79 11.94 -0.89 1.34
C ALA A 79 12.46 -2.31 1.64
N ALA A 80 12.75 -2.60 2.91
CA ALA A 80 13.19 -3.92 3.35
C ALA A 80 12.12 -5.00 3.11
N HIS A 81 10.86 -4.69 3.42
CA HIS A 81 9.75 -5.60 3.18
C HIS A 81 9.53 -5.88 1.68
N ALA A 82 9.61 -4.85 0.84
CA ALA A 82 9.56 -5.01 -0.61
C ALA A 82 10.70 -5.88 -1.14
N ALA A 83 11.91 -5.73 -0.60
CA ALA A 83 13.05 -6.58 -0.94
C ALA A 83 12.81 -8.04 -0.53
N ASP A 84 12.24 -8.29 0.66
CA ASP A 84 11.93 -9.64 1.14
C ASP A 84 10.86 -10.32 0.27
N LEU A 85 9.83 -9.59 -0.15
CA LEU A 85 8.84 -10.07 -1.11
C LEU A 85 9.50 -10.43 -2.45
N ALA A 86 10.36 -9.56 -2.98
CA ALA A 86 11.04 -9.77 -4.26
C ALA A 86 12.00 -10.97 -4.24
N LYS A 87 12.64 -11.23 -3.09
CA LYS A 87 13.49 -12.42 -2.87
C LYS A 87 12.68 -13.71 -2.67
N GLY A 88 11.38 -13.63 -2.42
CA GLY A 88 10.56 -14.77 -2.01
C GLY A 88 10.90 -15.26 -0.61
N HIS A 89 11.29 -14.36 0.31
CA HIS A 89 11.63 -14.72 1.68
C HIS A 89 10.44 -15.42 2.36
N PRO A 90 10.67 -16.58 3.02
CA PRO A 90 9.60 -17.33 3.67
C PRO A 90 8.84 -16.48 4.68
N GLY A 91 7.51 -16.43 4.56
CA GLY A 91 6.64 -15.71 5.47
C GLY A 91 6.44 -14.22 5.17
N SER A 92 7.22 -13.59 4.29
CA SER A 92 7.07 -12.17 3.96
C SER A 92 5.67 -11.82 3.44
N GLN A 93 5.08 -12.69 2.61
CA GLN A 93 3.76 -12.51 2.01
C GLN A 93 2.58 -12.65 3.00
N ILE A 94 2.79 -13.27 4.18
CA ILE A 94 1.70 -13.58 5.13
C ILE A 94 1.03 -12.31 5.62
N ARG A 95 1.83 -11.30 6.01
CA ARG A 95 1.30 -10.01 6.50
C ARG A 95 0.57 -9.24 5.42
N ASP A 96 1.10 -9.20 4.20
CA ASP A 96 0.44 -8.56 3.06
C ASP A 96 -0.91 -9.20 2.75
N ASN A 97 -0.97 -10.53 2.73
CA ASN A 97 -2.21 -11.25 2.49
C ASN A 97 -3.25 -10.96 3.58
N ALA A 98 -2.83 -10.93 4.84
CA ALA A 98 -3.72 -10.61 5.97
C ALA A 98 -4.24 -9.17 5.87
N LEU A 99 -3.37 -8.21 5.56
CA LEU A 99 -3.74 -6.80 5.41
C LEU A 99 -4.63 -6.60 4.18
N SER A 100 -4.33 -7.23 3.05
CA SER A 100 -5.16 -7.18 1.84
C SER A 100 -6.56 -7.71 2.12
N LYS A 101 -6.68 -8.85 2.84
CA LYS A 101 -7.96 -9.40 3.25
C LYS A 101 -8.72 -8.42 4.15
N ALA A 102 -8.07 -7.85 5.16
CA ALA A 102 -8.66 -6.87 6.06
C ALA A 102 -9.17 -5.63 5.28
N ARG A 103 -8.41 -5.18 4.27
CA ARG A 103 -8.78 -4.07 3.40
C ARG A 103 -10.02 -4.36 2.56
N PHE A 104 -10.09 -5.52 1.93
CA PHE A 104 -11.25 -5.92 1.13
C PHE A 104 -12.52 -6.09 1.97
N GLU A 105 -12.36 -6.51 3.23
CA GLU A 105 -13.46 -6.69 4.17
C GLU A 105 -13.80 -5.42 4.96
N PHE A 106 -13.12 -4.30 4.69
CA PHE A 106 -13.26 -3.02 5.42
C PHE A 106 -13.10 -3.15 6.94
N ARG A 107 -12.23 -4.06 7.37
CA ARG A 107 -11.86 -4.23 8.79
C ARG A 107 -10.77 -3.22 9.15
N TRP A 108 -11.18 -1.97 9.40
CA TRP A 108 -10.30 -0.82 9.58
C TRP A 108 -9.26 -1.01 10.68
N ASN A 109 -9.68 -1.48 11.85
CA ASN A 109 -8.75 -1.71 12.97
C ASN A 109 -7.67 -2.74 12.62
N ASP A 110 -8.04 -3.81 11.91
CA ASP A 110 -7.07 -4.80 11.46
C ASP A 110 -6.12 -4.22 10.42
N GLN A 111 -6.60 -3.37 9.49
CA GLN A 111 -5.73 -2.67 8.54
C GLN A 111 -4.70 -1.80 9.27
N PHE A 112 -5.12 -1.04 10.28
CA PHE A 112 -4.21 -0.20 11.05
C PHE A 112 -3.18 -1.04 11.79
N ASN A 113 -3.62 -2.05 12.54
CA ASN A 113 -2.76 -2.91 13.37
C ASN A 113 -1.79 -3.77 12.55
N LEU A 114 -2.16 -4.16 11.33
CA LEU A 114 -1.29 -4.86 10.39
C LEU A 114 -0.36 -3.91 9.63
N GLY A 115 -0.64 -2.62 9.61
CA GLY A 115 0.19 -1.60 8.96
C GLY A 115 1.51 -1.37 9.67
N LEU A 116 2.51 -0.82 8.96
CA LEU A 116 3.81 -0.46 9.53
C LEU A 116 3.73 0.81 10.39
N ASP A 117 2.77 1.69 10.12
CA ASP A 117 2.50 2.91 10.88
C ASP A 117 0.99 3.01 11.20
N PRO A 118 0.52 2.29 12.22
CA PRO A 118 -0.90 2.24 12.55
C PRO A 118 -1.48 3.58 13.00
N GLU A 119 -0.69 4.38 13.71
CA GLU A 119 -1.11 5.69 14.20
C GLU A 119 -1.39 6.65 13.04
N LYS A 120 -0.46 6.73 12.07
CA LYS A 120 -0.61 7.57 10.90
C LYS A 120 -1.75 7.13 10.00
N ALA A 121 -1.90 5.82 9.83
CA ALA A 121 -3.00 5.26 9.05
C ALA A 121 -4.36 5.60 9.66
N LYS A 122 -4.49 5.49 10.98
CA LYS A 122 -5.70 5.85 11.71
C LYS A 122 -5.98 7.36 11.68
N GLU A 123 -4.96 8.19 11.89
CA GLU A 123 -5.05 9.66 11.79
C GLU A 123 -5.67 10.07 10.44
N PHE A 124 -5.12 9.60 9.34
CA PHE A 124 -5.60 9.93 7.99
C PHE A 124 -7.01 9.42 7.71
N HIS A 125 -7.33 8.22 8.21
CA HIS A 125 -8.68 7.68 8.06
C HIS A 125 -9.71 8.51 8.83
N ASP A 126 -9.40 8.89 10.07
CA ASP A 126 -10.32 9.56 10.98
C ASP A 126 -10.48 11.06 10.67
N GLU A 127 -9.48 11.69 10.03
CA GLU A 127 -9.45 13.13 9.71
C GLU A 127 -10.71 13.61 8.98
N THR A 128 -11.21 12.82 8.05
CA THR A 128 -12.37 13.18 7.21
C THR A 128 -13.67 12.48 7.63
N LEU A 129 -13.65 11.71 8.71
CA LEU A 129 -14.79 10.94 9.22
C LEU A 129 -15.10 11.31 10.67
N PRO A 130 -15.72 12.48 10.93
CA PRO A 130 -15.89 12.99 12.30
C PRO A 130 -16.87 12.18 13.16
N GLN A 131 -17.74 11.36 12.54
CA GLN A 131 -18.71 10.53 13.25
C GLN A 131 -18.17 9.12 13.47
N GLU A 132 -18.24 8.61 14.69
CA GLU A 132 -17.74 7.27 15.06
C GLU A 132 -18.34 6.15 14.18
N GLY A 133 -19.63 6.21 13.87
CA GLY A 133 -20.29 5.24 12.99
C GLY A 133 -19.74 5.25 11.56
N ALA A 134 -19.29 6.41 11.07
CA ALA A 134 -18.70 6.53 9.74
C ALA A 134 -17.29 5.91 9.68
N LYS A 135 -16.55 5.90 10.79
CA LYS A 135 -15.20 5.33 10.87
C LYS A 135 -15.17 3.81 10.68
N GLN A 136 -16.30 3.13 10.83
CA GLN A 136 -16.43 1.69 10.62
C GLN A 136 -17.20 1.35 9.35
N ALA A 137 -17.53 2.34 8.54
CA ALA A 137 -18.28 2.14 7.31
C ALA A 137 -17.46 1.35 6.27
N HIS A 138 -18.18 0.62 5.40
CA HIS A 138 -17.58 -0.18 4.33
C HIS A 138 -17.23 0.68 3.10
N PHE A 139 -16.65 1.83 3.31
CA PHE A 139 -16.07 2.71 2.29
C PHE A 139 -15.09 3.69 2.95
N CYS A 140 -14.24 4.34 2.17
CA CYS A 140 -13.42 5.45 2.64
C CYS A 140 -13.91 6.78 2.07
N SER A 141 -13.53 7.90 2.71
CA SER A 141 -13.91 9.25 2.29
C SER A 141 -13.43 9.63 0.89
N MET A 142 -12.34 9.01 0.40
CA MET A 142 -11.78 9.33 -0.91
C MET A 142 -12.72 8.92 -2.06
N CYS A 143 -13.27 7.71 -2.02
CA CYS A 143 -14.13 7.20 -3.10
C CYS A 143 -15.63 7.30 -2.77
N GLY A 144 -15.96 7.36 -1.48
CA GLY A 144 -17.34 7.28 -1.01
C GLY A 144 -17.99 5.91 -1.27
N PRO A 145 -19.28 5.75 -0.93
CA PRO A 145 -19.94 4.44 -0.97
C PRO A 145 -20.24 3.92 -2.38
N HIS A 146 -20.24 4.78 -3.40
CA HIS A 146 -20.69 4.41 -4.75
C HIS A 146 -19.56 4.20 -5.76
N PHE A 147 -18.33 4.67 -5.45
CA PHE A 147 -17.20 4.62 -6.37
C PHE A 147 -15.99 3.84 -5.83
N CYS A 148 -16.13 3.20 -4.69
CA CYS A 148 -15.06 2.37 -4.13
C CYS A 148 -14.97 1.04 -4.89
N SER A 149 -13.85 0.81 -5.58
CA SER A 149 -13.63 -0.42 -6.35
C SER A 149 -13.69 -1.69 -5.50
N MET A 150 -13.23 -1.62 -4.25
CA MET A 150 -13.31 -2.76 -3.31
C MET A 150 -14.76 -3.04 -2.92
N LYS A 151 -15.55 -1.99 -2.64
CA LYS A 151 -16.98 -2.14 -2.32
C LYS A 151 -17.75 -2.72 -3.51
N ILE A 152 -17.50 -2.18 -4.72
CA ILE A 152 -18.13 -2.69 -5.95
C ILE A 152 -17.76 -4.16 -6.17
N SER A 153 -16.49 -4.53 -6.01
CA SER A 153 -16.05 -5.92 -6.16
C SER A 153 -16.71 -6.84 -5.14
N GLN A 154 -16.88 -6.37 -3.89
CA GLN A 154 -17.58 -7.15 -2.86
C GLN A 154 -19.06 -7.29 -3.18
N ASP A 155 -19.72 -6.24 -3.63
CA ASP A 155 -21.14 -6.28 -4.04
C ASP A 155 -21.36 -7.27 -5.20
N VAL A 156 -20.43 -7.35 -6.16
CA VAL A 156 -20.48 -8.35 -7.24
C VAL A 156 -20.37 -9.78 -6.68
N ARG A 157 -19.45 -10.03 -5.76
CA ARG A 157 -19.31 -11.34 -5.10
C ARG A 157 -20.54 -11.73 -4.29
N ASP A 158 -21.08 -10.79 -3.53
CA ASP A 158 -22.29 -11.01 -2.74
C ASP A 158 -23.51 -11.32 -3.63
N TYR A 159 -23.60 -10.62 -4.78
CA TYR A 159 -24.62 -10.91 -5.78
C TYR A 159 -24.43 -12.30 -6.41
N ALA A 160 -23.20 -12.65 -6.79
CA ALA A 160 -22.85 -13.96 -7.32
C ALA A 160 -23.23 -15.08 -6.35
N ALA A 161 -22.86 -14.93 -5.07
CA ALA A 161 -23.18 -15.90 -4.02
C ALA A 161 -24.71 -16.05 -3.82
N LYS A 162 -25.46 -14.95 -3.81
CA LYS A 162 -26.94 -14.97 -3.70
C LYS A 162 -27.62 -15.67 -4.88
N LYS A 163 -27.06 -15.53 -6.08
CA LYS A 163 -27.61 -16.13 -7.30
C LYS A 163 -27.06 -17.52 -7.61
N GLY A 164 -26.01 -17.96 -6.91
CA GLY A 164 -25.35 -19.25 -7.16
C GLY A 164 -24.64 -19.30 -8.51
N ILE A 165 -24.06 -18.19 -8.97
CA ILE A 165 -23.37 -18.03 -10.25
C ILE A 165 -21.91 -17.61 -10.04
N SER A 166 -21.09 -17.65 -11.09
CA SER A 166 -19.70 -17.18 -11.04
C SER A 166 -19.64 -15.64 -10.96
N ASP A 167 -18.50 -15.10 -10.49
CA ASP A 167 -18.28 -13.65 -10.42
C ASP A 167 -18.36 -12.99 -11.80
N THR A 168 -17.91 -13.68 -12.86
CA THR A 168 -17.98 -13.18 -14.24
C THR A 168 -19.42 -13.08 -14.73
N GLU A 169 -20.21 -14.14 -14.54
CA GLU A 169 -21.64 -14.13 -14.88
C GLU A 169 -22.43 -13.10 -14.04
N ALA A 170 -22.02 -12.92 -12.78
CA ALA A 170 -22.61 -11.91 -11.88
C ALA A 170 -22.37 -10.49 -12.41
N LEU A 171 -21.17 -10.22 -12.92
CA LEU A 171 -20.84 -8.92 -13.51
C LEU A 171 -21.71 -8.64 -14.75
N GLU A 172 -21.78 -9.58 -15.68
CA GLU A 172 -22.58 -9.45 -16.91
C GLU A 172 -24.06 -9.25 -16.61
N LYS A 173 -24.67 -10.14 -15.83
CA LYS A 173 -26.08 -10.04 -15.44
C LYS A 173 -26.40 -8.81 -14.60
N GLY A 174 -25.51 -8.44 -13.67
CA GLY A 174 -25.66 -7.24 -12.85
C GLY A 174 -25.62 -5.96 -13.67
N MET A 175 -24.73 -5.88 -14.66
CA MET A 175 -24.68 -4.75 -15.59
C MET A 175 -25.94 -4.66 -16.46
N GLU A 176 -26.45 -5.78 -16.94
CA GLU A 176 -27.71 -5.82 -17.71
C GLU A 176 -28.91 -5.39 -16.86
N GLU A 177 -29.07 -5.94 -15.65
CA GLU A 177 -30.14 -5.56 -14.72
C GLU A 177 -30.09 -4.05 -14.39
N LYS A 178 -28.89 -3.52 -14.13
CA LYS A 178 -28.69 -2.08 -13.84
C LYS A 178 -28.93 -1.20 -15.06
N SER A 179 -28.57 -1.63 -16.24
CA SER A 179 -28.87 -0.93 -17.50
C SER A 179 -30.37 -0.80 -17.71
N ILE A 180 -31.10 -1.90 -17.50
CA ILE A 180 -32.58 -1.89 -17.63
C ILE A 180 -33.20 -0.97 -16.56
N GLU A 181 -32.72 -1.01 -15.31
CA GLU A 181 -33.18 -0.13 -14.24
C GLU A 181 -32.94 1.33 -14.58
N PHE A 182 -31.75 1.67 -15.11
CA PHE A 182 -31.39 3.03 -15.53
C PHE A 182 -32.33 3.57 -16.63
N ILE A 183 -32.57 2.75 -17.66
CA ILE A 183 -33.50 3.12 -18.75
C ILE A 183 -34.93 3.35 -18.20
N LYS A 184 -35.41 2.49 -17.31
CA LYS A 184 -36.73 2.63 -16.67
C LYS A 184 -36.84 3.87 -15.81
N LYS A 185 -35.75 4.36 -15.24
CA LYS A 185 -35.71 5.61 -14.45
C LYS A 185 -35.53 6.87 -15.28
N GLY A 186 -35.58 6.79 -16.61
CA GLY A 186 -35.54 7.94 -17.51
C GLY A 186 -34.19 8.16 -18.18
N ALA A 187 -33.20 7.27 -18.00
CA ALA A 187 -31.86 7.32 -18.63
C ALA A 187 -31.11 8.65 -18.37
N GLU A 188 -31.39 9.34 -17.27
CA GLU A 188 -30.68 10.57 -16.87
C GLU A 188 -29.62 10.26 -15.79
N VAL A 189 -28.38 10.71 -16.04
CA VAL A 189 -27.26 10.56 -15.10
C VAL A 189 -27.41 11.48 -13.88
N TYR A 190 -28.02 12.65 -14.08
CA TYR A 190 -28.27 13.62 -13.02
C TYR A 190 -29.77 13.79 -12.81
N GLN A 191 -30.26 13.39 -11.66
CA GLN A 191 -31.64 13.67 -11.25
C GLN A 191 -31.68 15.00 -10.49
N LYS A 192 -32.64 15.85 -10.81
CA LYS A 192 -32.92 17.05 -9.99
C LYS A 192 -33.41 16.56 -8.62
N ILE A 193 -32.74 17.02 -7.57
CA ILE A 193 -33.17 16.86 -6.18
C ILE A 193 -34.37 17.75 -5.91
#